data_638310ffef6edcd398ee750fd9288b5c
#
_entry.id   638310ffef6edcd398ee750fd9288b5c
#
_cell.length_a   1.000
_cell.length_b   1.000
_cell.length_c   1.000
_cell.angle_alpha   90.00
_cell.angle_beta   90.00
_cell.angle_gamma   90.00
#
_symmetry.space_group_name_H-M   'P 1'
#
loop_
_entity.id
_entity.type
_entity.pdbx_description
1 polymer ?
#
loop_
_entity_poly.entity_id
_entity_poly.type
_entity_poly.pdbx_seq_one_letter_code
_entity_poly.pdbx_strand_id
1 'polypeptide(L)' 'AALYQLGKLYESHKKNETALSCYRNGLEKAKILKDNRAINEFGEAIFILED' A
#
# COMPACT_ATOMS: atom_id res chain seq x y z
N ALA A 1 9.77 -0.39 -0.88
CA ALA A 1 9.30 -1.74 -0.57
C ALA A 1 8.61 -2.37 -1.76
N ALA A 2 8.77 -3.67 -1.91
CA ALA A 2 8.23 -4.40 -3.07
C ALA A 2 6.71 -4.30 -3.15
N LEU A 3 6.01 -4.40 -2.03
CA LEU A 3 4.55 -4.31 -2.01
C LEU A 3 4.05 -2.93 -2.42
N TYR A 4 4.78 -1.89 -2.05
CA TYR A 4 4.42 -0.53 -2.45
C TYR A 4 4.53 -0.37 -3.97
N GLN A 5 5.63 -0.85 -4.54
CA GLN A 5 5.84 -0.77 -5.98
C GLN A 5 4.84 -1.61 -6.75
N LEU A 6 4.52 -2.80 -6.24
CA LEU A 6 3.53 -3.66 -6.85
C LEU A 6 2.15 -3.00 -6.82
N GLY A 7 1.80 -2.40 -5.69
CA GLY A 7 0.54 -1.66 -5.58
C GLY A 7 0.46 -0.53 -6.59
N LYS A 8 1.55 0.21 -6.76
CA LYS A 8 1.61 1.28 -7.75
C LYS A 8 1.42 0.76 -9.17
N LEU A 9 1.97 -0.41 -9.46
CA LEU A 9 1.80 -1.02 -10.78
C LEU A 9 0.33 -1.37 -11.03
N TYR A 10 -0.33 -2.00 -10.07
CA TYR A 10 -1.75 -2.32 -10.20
C TYR A 10 -2.60 -1.06 -10.34
N GLU A 11 -2.27 -0.03 -9.59
CA GLU A 11 -2.95 1.26 -9.67
C GLU A 11 -2.82 1.85 -11.09
N SER A 12 -1.63 1.74 -11.67
CA SER A 12 -1.35 2.18 -13.03
C SER A 12 -2.21 1.44 -14.05
N HIS A 13 -2.55 0.19 -13.78
CA HIS A 13 -3.41 -0.62 -14.64
C HIS A 13 -4.88 -0.53 -14.25
N LYS A 14 -5.24 0.43 -13.41
CA LYS A 14 -6.62 0.65 -12.94
C LYS A 14 -7.19 -0.52 -12.17
N LYS A 15 -6.34 -1.30 -11.53
CA LYS A 15 -6.73 -2.41 -10.66
C LYS A 15 -6.68 -1.97 -9.21
N ASN A 16 -7.54 -1.00 -8.89
CA ASN A 16 -7.49 -0.34 -7.58
C ASN A 16 -7.77 -1.28 -6.42
N GLU A 17 -8.67 -2.23 -6.58
CA GLU A 17 -8.97 -3.20 -5.51
C GLU A 17 -7.76 -4.06 -5.19
N THR A 18 -7.06 -4.54 -6.23
CA THR A 18 -5.85 -5.33 -6.05
C THR A 18 -4.75 -4.47 -5.44
N ALA A 19 -4.63 -3.23 -5.89
CA ALA A 19 -3.66 -2.29 -5.33
C ALA A 19 -3.92 -2.05 -3.84
N LEU A 20 -5.18 -1.86 -3.45
CA LEU A 20 -5.55 -1.68 -2.04
C LEU A 20 -5.16 -2.91 -1.22
N SER A 21 -5.40 -4.09 -1.75
CA SER A 21 -5.02 -5.33 -1.06
C SER A 21 -3.52 -5.38 -0.81
N CYS A 22 -2.72 -5.02 -1.82
CA CYS A 22 -1.26 -4.97 -1.68
C CYS A 22 -0.85 -3.95 -0.62
N TYR A 23 -1.44 -2.77 -0.65
CA TYR A 23 -1.12 -1.72 0.32
C TYR A 23 -1.49 -2.13 1.74
N ARG A 24 -2.65 -2.76 1.93
CA ARG A 24 -3.08 -3.21 3.25
C ARG A 24 -2.14 -4.29 3.80
N ASN A 25 -1.73 -5.22 2.95
CA ASN A 25 -0.77 -6.23 3.35
C ASN A 25 0.58 -5.60 3.73
N GLY A 26 1.03 -4.65 2.94
CA GLY A 26 2.26 -3.93 3.24
C GLY A 26 2.17 -3.14 4.54
N LEU A 27 1.02 -2.50 4.77
CA LEU A 27 0.79 -1.74 5.99
C LEU A 27 0.85 -2.65 7.22
N GLU A 28 0.21 -3.81 7.14
CA GLU A 28 0.23 -4.75 8.25
C GLU A 28 1.65 -5.20 8.57
N LYS A 29 2.42 -5.55 7.55
CA LYS A 29 3.82 -5.94 7.74
C LYS A 29 4.64 -4.80 8.33
N ALA A 30 4.40 -3.58 7.87
CA ALA A 30 5.11 -2.41 8.37
C ALA A 30 4.81 -2.19 9.85
N LYS A 31 3.57 -2.41 10.27
CA LYS A 31 3.20 -2.30 11.69
C LYS A 31 3.93 -3.34 12.53
N ILE A 32 4.01 -4.57 12.04
CA ILE A 32 4.71 -5.63 12.74
C ILE A 32 6.20 -5.28 12.91
N LEU A 33 6.80 -4.73 11.85
CA LEU A 33 8.20 -4.35 11.87
C LEU A 33 8.46 -2.98 12.52
N LYS A 34 7.39 -2.28 12.87
CA LYS A 34 7.45 -0.93 13.44
C LYS A 34 8.18 0.05 12.53
N ASP A 35 7.97 -0.12 11.24
CA ASP A 35 8.58 0.76 10.23
C ASP A 35 7.64 1.95 9.98
N ASN A 36 7.86 3.02 10.72
CA ASN A 36 6.99 4.20 10.69
C ASN A 36 6.92 4.84 9.31
N ARG A 37 8.01 4.83 8.58
CA ARG A 37 8.04 5.40 7.24
C ARG A 37 7.13 4.62 6.30
N ALA A 38 7.24 3.31 6.32
CA ALA A 38 6.40 2.45 5.48
C ALA A 38 4.94 2.55 5.91
N ILE A 39 4.67 2.62 7.21
CA ILE A 39 3.30 2.80 7.72
C ILE A 39 2.68 4.07 7.12
N ASN A 40 3.42 5.16 7.11
CA ASN A 40 2.93 6.42 6.55
C ASN A 40 2.71 6.33 5.04
N GLU A 41 3.64 5.71 4.33
CA GLU A 41 3.54 5.58 2.88
C GLU A 41 2.33 4.73 2.48
N PHE A 42 2.17 3.57 3.09
CA PHE A 42 1.03 2.69 2.78
C PHE A 42 -0.29 3.33 3.22
N GLY A 43 -0.31 3.96 4.37
CA GLY A 43 -1.52 4.63 4.86
C GLY A 43 -1.97 5.73 3.91
N GLU A 44 -1.06 6.52 3.41
CA GLU A 44 -1.37 7.59 2.47
C GLU A 44 -1.89 7.02 1.15
N ALA A 45 -1.23 5.98 0.64
CA ALA A 45 -1.65 5.35 -0.60
C ALA A 45 -3.07 4.77 -0.48
N ILE A 46 -3.37 4.13 0.64
CA ILE A 46 -4.70 3.58 0.89
C ILE A 46 -5.74 4.71 0.95
N PHE A 47 -5.42 5.78 1.65
CA PHE A 47 -6.33 6.92 1.78
C PHE A 47 -6.71 7.48 0.40
N ILE A 48 -5.75 7.63 -0.47
CA ILE A 48 -5.97 8.16 -1.81
C ILE A 48 -6.88 7.23 -2.62
N LEU A 49 -6.64 5.93 -2.54
CA LEU A 49 -7.41 4.96 -3.33
C LEU A 49 -8.82 4.74 -2.80
N GLU A 50 -9.03 4.89 -1.51
CA GLU A 50 -10.35 4.69 -0.92
C GLU A 50 -11.29 5.86 -1.11
N ASP A 51 -10.78 6.95 -1.56
CA ASP A 51 -11.56 8.17 -1.74
C ASP A 51 -12.57 8.11 -2.94
#